data_a4342d50727bf1e4410ad3965be1a9fc
#
_entry.id   a4342d50727bf1e4410ad3965be1a9fc
#
_cell.length_a   1.000
_cell.length_b   1.000
_cell.length_c   1.000
_cell.angle_alpha   90.00
_cell.angle_beta   90.00
_cell.angle_gamma   90.00
#
_symmetry.space_group_name_H-M   'P 1'
#
loop_
_entity.id
_entity.type
_entity.pdbx_description
1 polymer ?
#
loop_
_entity_poly.entity_id
_entity_poly.type
_entity_poly.pdbx_seq_one_letter_code
_entity_poly.pdbx_strand_id
1 'polypeptide(L)'
;MSLADDIIEQSADHTVPLTTLLRKLLVLASRLHNEDMRKWVLNELNGFTGDTKEDLPPHRQFGITAKGFFIGPFGAAINDQPLPAFVLDEELRWWATTAYAKQGIAAYEGMIAKEPTGKAMLYWPADMVAKYQSKFFDGYALNRAWQEIPISAIAELVDTVRTKVLQLALELESGVGDIERVISSGDLQSVAPIVQQVFHTVVYGGTALVGGNAGHSINLVDRQLIVQGDFHSLATQLRSGGVGEDDICELKEIVQTEEGLDGQTFGPRLLGWLGKAAKTVAKEGGQAAADVAKGALSAAVKAYLGI
;
A
#
# COMPACT_ATOMS: atom_id res chain seq x y z
N MET A 1 32.74 -0.24 -1.41
CA MET A 1 31.36 0.25 -1.27
C MET A 1 30.46 -0.93 -1.57
N SER A 2 29.62 -1.33 -0.63
CA SER A 2 28.68 -2.43 -0.83
C SER A 2 27.57 -2.01 -1.80
N LEU A 3 26.77 -2.96 -2.31
CA LEU A 3 25.61 -2.63 -3.13
C LEU A 3 24.55 -1.85 -2.32
N ALA A 4 24.44 -2.14 -1.01
CA ALA A 4 23.54 -1.42 -0.12
C ALA A 4 24.00 0.05 0.07
N ASP A 5 25.28 0.29 0.35
CA ASP A 5 25.85 1.64 0.45
C ASP A 5 25.58 2.47 -0.83
N ASP A 6 25.76 1.83 -2.00
CA ASP A 6 25.55 2.47 -3.29
C ASP A 6 24.06 2.82 -3.54
N ILE A 7 23.12 1.98 -3.07
CA ILE A 7 21.70 2.28 -3.09
C ILE A 7 21.39 3.46 -2.14
N ILE A 8 21.94 3.47 -0.93
CA ILE A 8 21.74 4.54 0.06
C ILE A 8 22.21 5.88 -0.49
N GLU A 9 23.48 5.95 -0.93
CA GLU A 9 24.09 7.17 -1.45
C GLU A 9 23.29 7.72 -2.65
N GLN A 10 22.96 6.86 -3.61
CA GLN A 10 22.24 7.28 -4.80
C GLN A 10 20.76 7.58 -4.57
N SER A 11 20.15 7.01 -3.54
CA SER A 11 18.76 7.34 -3.18
C SER A 11 18.61 8.77 -2.67
N ALA A 12 19.66 9.33 -2.05
CA ALA A 12 19.71 10.72 -1.59
C ALA A 12 19.92 11.71 -2.75
N ASP A 13 20.40 11.25 -3.92
CA ASP A 13 20.60 12.08 -5.10
C ASP A 13 19.38 12.06 -6.02
N HIS A 14 18.65 13.16 -6.08
CA HIS A 14 17.47 13.32 -6.94
C HIS A 14 17.78 13.25 -8.45
N THR A 15 19.03 13.41 -8.86
CA THR A 15 19.44 13.33 -10.28
C THR A 15 19.52 11.88 -10.77
N VAL A 16 19.68 10.92 -9.86
CA VAL A 16 19.68 9.49 -10.17
C VAL A 16 18.25 9.02 -10.43
N PRO A 17 17.94 8.44 -11.61
CA PRO A 17 16.62 7.91 -11.90
C PRO A 17 16.23 6.80 -10.90
N LEU A 18 14.99 6.83 -10.41
CA LEU A 18 14.48 5.81 -9.49
C LEU A 18 14.49 4.41 -10.12
N THR A 19 14.30 4.32 -11.43
CA THR A 19 14.45 3.06 -12.18
C THR A 19 15.84 2.45 -12.05
N THR A 20 16.90 3.25 -11.90
CA THR A 20 18.26 2.76 -11.63
C THR A 20 18.38 2.17 -10.25
N LEU A 21 17.82 2.84 -9.24
CA LEU A 21 17.81 2.36 -7.86
C LEU A 21 17.02 1.05 -7.72
N LEU A 22 15.85 0.98 -8.35
CA LEU A 22 15.03 -0.24 -8.35
C LEU A 22 15.74 -1.42 -9.00
N ARG A 23 16.52 -1.21 -10.09
CA ARG A 23 17.33 -2.28 -10.69
C ARG A 23 18.44 -2.76 -9.76
N LYS A 24 19.08 -1.86 -9.01
CA LYS A 24 20.07 -2.25 -7.98
C LYS A 24 19.41 -3.02 -6.85
N LEU A 25 18.25 -2.55 -6.39
CA LEU A 25 17.48 -3.25 -5.38
C LEU A 25 16.99 -4.63 -5.85
N LEU A 26 16.69 -4.80 -7.15
CA LEU A 26 16.37 -6.10 -7.73
C LEU A 26 17.56 -7.08 -7.63
N VAL A 27 18.77 -6.59 -7.89
CA VAL A 27 20.00 -7.39 -7.71
C VAL A 27 20.18 -7.78 -6.26
N LEU A 28 19.99 -6.84 -5.34
CA LEU A 28 20.09 -7.10 -3.89
C LEU A 28 19.06 -8.14 -3.43
N ALA A 29 17.78 -7.96 -3.81
CA ALA A 29 16.70 -8.89 -3.52
C ALA A 29 16.99 -10.32 -4.03
N SER A 30 17.56 -10.42 -5.23
CA SER A 30 17.93 -11.70 -5.83
C SER A 30 19.08 -12.36 -5.08
N ARG A 31 20.10 -11.60 -4.65
CA ARG A 31 21.22 -12.11 -3.86
C ARG A 31 20.80 -12.54 -2.45
N LEU A 32 19.82 -11.86 -1.85
CA LEU A 32 19.25 -12.18 -0.54
C LEU A 32 18.18 -13.29 -0.62
N HIS A 33 17.88 -13.81 -1.81
CA HIS A 33 16.84 -14.81 -2.08
C HIS A 33 15.46 -14.40 -1.51
N ASN A 34 15.13 -13.09 -1.51
CA ASN A 34 13.84 -12.60 -1.05
C ASN A 34 12.87 -12.38 -2.24
N GLU A 35 11.98 -13.34 -2.43
CA GLU A 35 11.04 -13.33 -3.56
C GLU A 35 9.96 -12.25 -3.45
N ASP A 36 9.52 -11.88 -2.25
CA ASP A 36 8.51 -10.84 -2.06
C ASP A 36 9.08 -9.47 -2.42
N MET A 37 10.30 -9.17 -1.97
CA MET A 37 11.01 -7.94 -2.35
C MET A 37 11.26 -7.93 -3.87
N ARG A 38 11.68 -9.04 -4.45
CA ARG A 38 11.90 -9.17 -5.89
C ARG A 38 10.61 -8.90 -6.69
N LYS A 39 9.49 -9.48 -6.25
CA LYS A 39 8.18 -9.29 -6.87
C LYS A 39 7.71 -7.83 -6.78
N TRP A 40 7.86 -7.21 -5.61
CA TRP A 40 7.52 -5.80 -5.44
C TRP A 40 8.34 -4.90 -6.36
N VAL A 41 9.67 -5.08 -6.40
CA VAL A 41 10.55 -4.29 -7.28
C VAL A 41 10.19 -4.46 -8.76
N LEU A 42 9.87 -5.69 -9.18
CA LEU A 42 9.43 -5.96 -10.55
C LEU A 42 8.10 -5.27 -10.87
N ASN A 43 7.15 -5.24 -9.94
CA ASN A 43 5.90 -4.52 -10.11
C ASN A 43 6.12 -3.00 -10.20
N GLU A 44 7.03 -2.44 -9.41
CA GLU A 44 7.39 -1.01 -9.50
C GLU A 44 8.07 -0.69 -10.85
N LEU A 45 8.94 -1.57 -11.36
CA LEU A 45 9.63 -1.38 -12.63
C LEU A 45 8.71 -1.55 -13.86
N ASN A 46 7.90 -2.61 -13.87
CA ASN A 46 7.16 -3.04 -15.07
C ASN A 46 5.69 -2.60 -15.04
N GLY A 47 5.19 -2.19 -13.89
CA GLY A 47 3.79 -1.90 -13.65
C GLY A 47 3.03 -3.08 -13.04
N PHE A 48 1.83 -2.78 -12.59
CA PHE A 48 0.93 -3.70 -11.91
C PHE A 48 -0.10 -4.26 -12.90
N THR A 49 -0.19 -5.57 -12.99
CA THR A 49 -1.09 -6.26 -13.93
C THR A 49 -2.43 -6.65 -13.33
N GLY A 50 -2.63 -6.45 -12.02
CA GLY A 50 -3.89 -6.75 -11.33
C GLY A 50 -5.07 -5.93 -11.86
N ASP A 51 -6.24 -6.56 -11.97
CA ASP A 51 -7.47 -5.91 -12.44
C ASP A 51 -8.26 -5.25 -11.32
N THR A 52 -7.96 -5.57 -10.06
CA THR A 52 -8.65 -5.03 -8.89
C THR A 52 -7.85 -3.91 -8.21
N LYS A 53 -8.55 -3.00 -7.54
CA LYS A 53 -7.94 -1.95 -6.72
C LYS A 53 -7.14 -2.51 -5.52
N GLU A 54 -7.46 -3.74 -5.12
CA GLU A 54 -6.81 -4.44 -4.00
C GLU A 54 -5.38 -4.89 -4.33
N ASP A 55 -5.05 -4.99 -5.63
CA ASP A 55 -3.72 -5.37 -6.10
C ASP A 55 -2.71 -4.21 -6.11
N LEU A 56 -3.18 -2.97 -5.87
CA LEU A 56 -2.35 -1.77 -5.95
C LEU A 56 -2.02 -1.22 -4.56
N PRO A 57 -0.74 -0.93 -4.28
CA PRO A 57 -0.36 -0.25 -3.04
C PRO A 57 -1.07 1.10 -2.88
N PRO A 58 -1.31 1.56 -1.63
CA PRO A 58 -2.00 2.82 -1.37
C PRO A 58 -1.39 4.04 -2.07
N HIS A 59 -0.05 4.13 -2.16
CA HIS A 59 0.65 5.22 -2.85
C HIS A 59 0.43 5.26 -4.36
N ARG A 60 -0.20 4.24 -4.94
CA ARG A 60 -0.58 4.18 -6.35
C ARG A 60 -2.06 4.47 -6.61
N GLN A 61 -2.76 4.93 -5.58
CA GLN A 61 -4.17 5.28 -5.63
C GLN A 61 -4.33 6.77 -5.35
N PHE A 62 -4.88 7.52 -6.31
CA PHE A 62 -5.08 8.96 -6.18
C PHE A 62 -6.55 9.28 -5.99
N GLY A 63 -6.90 10.03 -4.94
CA GLY A 63 -8.21 10.66 -4.84
C GLY A 63 -8.34 11.76 -5.90
N ILE A 64 -9.36 11.64 -6.77
CA ILE A 64 -9.60 12.59 -7.86
C ILE A 64 -11.07 12.96 -7.93
N THR A 65 -11.37 13.99 -8.70
CA THR A 65 -12.73 14.26 -9.18
C THR A 65 -12.72 14.17 -10.70
N ALA A 66 -13.47 13.22 -11.25
CA ALA A 66 -13.60 13.13 -12.70
C ALA A 66 -14.37 14.33 -13.25
N LYS A 67 -14.08 14.68 -14.48
CA LYS A 67 -14.73 15.78 -15.21
C LYS A 67 -15.33 15.31 -16.52
N GLY A 68 -16.30 16.07 -16.99
CA GLY A 68 -16.99 15.79 -18.24
C GLY A 68 -17.13 17.01 -19.12
N PHE A 69 -17.24 16.73 -20.40
CA PHE A 69 -17.65 17.67 -21.44
C PHE A 69 -19.03 17.27 -21.95
N PHE A 70 -19.97 18.22 -21.92
CA PHE A 70 -21.35 18.02 -22.29
C PHE A 70 -21.76 18.88 -23.45
N ILE A 71 -22.63 18.36 -24.30
CA ILE A 71 -23.24 19.07 -25.43
C ILE A 71 -24.75 19.09 -25.20
N GLY A 72 -25.31 20.30 -25.28
CA GLY A 72 -26.75 20.57 -25.14
C GLY A 72 -27.39 21.05 -26.43
N PRO A 73 -28.65 21.53 -26.37
CA PRO A 73 -29.40 22.08 -27.52
C PRO A 73 -28.68 23.24 -28.15
N PHE A 74 -28.84 23.38 -29.46
CA PHE A 74 -28.28 24.48 -30.26
C PHE A 74 -26.76 24.65 -30.17
N GLY A 75 -26.03 23.57 -29.83
CA GLY A 75 -24.59 23.61 -29.70
C GLY A 75 -24.11 24.18 -28.37
N ALA A 76 -24.97 24.36 -27.37
CA ALA A 76 -24.55 24.71 -26.02
C ALA A 76 -23.57 23.67 -25.46
N ALA A 77 -22.50 24.12 -24.81
CA ALA A 77 -21.47 23.24 -24.27
C ALA A 77 -21.14 23.58 -22.82
N ILE A 78 -20.94 22.56 -22.00
CA ILE A 78 -20.41 22.69 -20.62
C ILE A 78 -19.08 21.96 -20.58
N ASN A 79 -18.00 22.68 -20.28
CA ASN A 79 -16.66 22.14 -20.17
C ASN A 79 -16.25 21.95 -18.70
N ASP A 80 -15.37 20.98 -18.47
CA ASP A 80 -14.71 20.75 -17.19
C ASP A 80 -15.65 20.57 -15.99
N GLN A 81 -16.87 20.08 -16.28
CA GLN A 81 -17.89 19.89 -15.24
C GLN A 81 -17.55 18.69 -14.37
N PRO A 82 -17.43 18.86 -13.04
CA PRO A 82 -17.26 17.73 -12.13
C PRO A 82 -18.39 16.71 -12.25
N LEU A 83 -18.04 15.43 -12.27
CA LEU A 83 -19.00 14.34 -12.39
C LEU A 83 -19.30 13.75 -11.01
N PRO A 84 -20.55 13.86 -10.52
CA PRO A 84 -20.94 13.29 -9.23
C PRO A 84 -20.93 11.76 -9.28
N ALA A 85 -20.19 11.14 -8.38
CA ALA A 85 -20.00 9.68 -8.34
C ALA A 85 -21.32 8.91 -8.10
N PHE A 86 -22.30 9.52 -7.40
CA PHE A 86 -23.58 8.86 -7.11
C PHE A 86 -24.44 8.56 -8.34
N VAL A 87 -24.17 9.22 -9.48
CA VAL A 87 -24.84 8.94 -10.75
C VAL A 87 -24.40 7.62 -11.36
N LEU A 88 -23.20 7.17 -10.99
CA LEU A 88 -22.63 5.91 -11.47
C LEU A 88 -23.14 4.74 -10.63
N ASP A 89 -23.27 3.59 -11.27
CA ASP A 89 -23.48 2.32 -10.58
C ASP A 89 -22.35 2.11 -9.55
N GLU A 90 -22.67 1.49 -8.43
CA GLU A 90 -21.76 1.40 -7.27
C GLU A 90 -20.37 0.86 -7.64
N GLU A 91 -20.31 -0.17 -8.46
CA GLU A 91 -19.10 -0.82 -8.93
C GLU A 91 -18.20 0.11 -9.80
N LEU A 92 -18.80 1.16 -10.39
CA LEU A 92 -18.13 2.10 -11.29
C LEU A 92 -17.84 3.46 -10.66
N ARG A 93 -18.24 3.70 -9.41
CA ARG A 93 -18.06 5.00 -8.74
C ARG A 93 -16.59 5.41 -8.62
N TRP A 94 -15.68 4.46 -8.56
CA TRP A 94 -14.25 4.75 -8.53
C TRP A 94 -13.76 5.52 -9.76
N TRP A 95 -14.40 5.37 -10.92
CA TRP A 95 -14.07 6.17 -12.10
C TRP A 95 -14.24 7.67 -11.90
N ALA A 96 -15.11 8.06 -10.96
CA ALA A 96 -15.33 9.47 -10.63
C ALA A 96 -14.50 9.95 -9.42
N THR A 97 -13.96 9.04 -8.59
CA THR A 97 -13.34 9.40 -7.31
C THR A 97 -11.89 8.96 -7.16
N THR A 98 -11.43 7.97 -7.94
CA THR A 98 -10.11 7.37 -7.75
C THR A 98 -9.43 7.11 -9.08
N ALA A 99 -8.17 7.47 -9.19
CA ALA A 99 -7.31 7.08 -10.30
C ALA A 99 -6.23 6.12 -9.83
N TYR A 100 -5.91 5.13 -10.65
CA TYR A 100 -4.96 4.06 -10.34
C TYR A 100 -3.71 4.17 -11.19
N ALA A 101 -2.54 4.28 -10.55
CA ALA A 101 -1.24 4.37 -11.20
C ALA A 101 -0.68 2.97 -11.48
N LYS A 102 -1.13 2.33 -12.55
CA LYS A 102 -0.74 0.95 -12.91
C LYS A 102 0.59 0.84 -13.67
N GLN A 103 1.09 1.91 -14.28
CA GLN A 103 2.30 1.86 -15.10
C GLN A 103 3.58 1.73 -14.26
N GLY A 104 4.66 1.27 -14.90
CA GLY A 104 5.99 1.24 -14.28
C GLY A 104 6.54 2.66 -14.03
N ILE A 105 7.45 2.76 -13.06
CA ILE A 105 8.04 4.03 -12.61
C ILE A 105 8.65 4.85 -13.76
N ALA A 106 9.26 4.19 -14.75
CA ALA A 106 9.84 4.89 -15.91
C ALA A 106 8.85 5.79 -16.66
N ALA A 107 7.59 5.36 -16.76
CA ALA A 107 6.56 6.16 -17.41
C ALA A 107 6.25 7.44 -16.64
N TYR A 108 6.21 7.36 -15.33
CA TYR A 108 5.95 8.49 -14.43
C TYR A 108 7.13 9.46 -14.36
N GLU A 109 8.36 8.94 -14.26
CA GLU A 109 9.58 9.79 -14.40
C GLU A 109 9.57 10.55 -15.74
N GLY A 110 9.19 9.88 -16.81
CA GLY A 110 9.07 10.51 -18.15
C GLY A 110 7.95 11.56 -18.23
N MET A 111 6.82 11.37 -17.52
CA MET A 111 5.77 12.39 -17.45
C MET A 111 6.22 13.63 -16.71
N ILE A 112 6.84 13.46 -15.53
CA ILE A 112 7.37 14.56 -14.71
C ILE A 112 8.41 15.37 -15.47
N ALA A 113 9.32 14.69 -16.17
CA ALA A 113 10.39 15.35 -16.94
C ALA A 113 9.87 16.18 -18.11
N LYS A 114 8.75 15.76 -18.75
CA LYS A 114 8.16 16.47 -19.90
C LYS A 114 7.30 17.65 -19.47
N GLU A 115 6.56 17.53 -18.41
CA GLU A 115 5.58 18.52 -17.97
C GLU A 115 5.51 18.55 -16.43
N PRO A 116 6.48 19.24 -15.78
CA PRO A 116 6.56 19.23 -14.30
C PRO A 116 5.38 19.92 -13.62
N THR A 117 4.65 20.79 -14.33
CA THR A 117 3.51 21.54 -13.82
C THR A 117 2.28 21.32 -14.71
N GLY A 118 1.60 20.21 -14.54
CA GLY A 118 0.47 19.93 -15.42
C GLY A 118 -0.45 18.90 -14.81
N LYS A 119 -1.25 18.28 -15.70
CA LYS A 119 -2.19 17.23 -15.32
C LYS A 119 -2.10 16.09 -16.34
N ALA A 120 -2.01 14.89 -15.84
CA ALA A 120 -2.26 13.70 -16.64
C ALA A 120 -3.77 13.48 -16.76
N MET A 121 -4.24 13.15 -17.97
CA MET A 121 -5.65 12.87 -18.23
C MET A 121 -5.83 11.42 -18.62
N LEU A 122 -6.75 10.73 -17.92
CA LEU A 122 -7.19 9.39 -18.26
C LEU A 122 -8.66 9.45 -18.69
N TYR A 123 -8.89 9.28 -20.00
CA TYR A 123 -10.25 9.31 -20.55
C TYR A 123 -11.05 8.05 -20.20
N TRP A 124 -12.33 8.24 -19.94
CA TRP A 124 -13.25 7.13 -19.76
C TRP A 124 -13.44 6.35 -21.07
N PRO A 125 -13.65 5.03 -20.98
CA PRO A 125 -14.00 4.23 -22.15
C PRO A 125 -15.27 4.74 -22.84
N ALA A 126 -15.33 4.64 -24.18
CA ALA A 126 -16.47 5.12 -24.95
C ALA A 126 -17.81 4.49 -24.51
N ASP A 127 -17.80 3.19 -24.19
CA ASP A 127 -18.96 2.46 -23.72
C ASP A 127 -19.50 3.01 -22.39
N MET A 128 -18.60 3.41 -21.51
CA MET A 128 -18.95 4.04 -20.25
C MET A 128 -19.57 5.43 -20.47
N VAL A 129 -18.99 6.24 -21.35
CA VAL A 129 -19.54 7.54 -21.73
C VAL A 129 -20.94 7.37 -22.33
N ALA A 130 -21.13 6.42 -23.25
CA ALA A 130 -22.41 6.12 -23.87
C ALA A 130 -23.47 5.66 -22.85
N LYS A 131 -23.10 4.77 -21.91
CA LYS A 131 -23.99 4.28 -20.86
C LYS A 131 -24.56 5.39 -19.98
N TYR A 132 -23.77 6.43 -19.70
CA TYR A 132 -24.14 7.53 -18.81
C TYR A 132 -24.43 8.84 -19.55
N GLN A 133 -24.55 8.83 -20.87
CA GLN A 133 -24.64 10.01 -21.72
C GLN A 133 -25.72 11.01 -21.28
N SER A 134 -26.91 10.54 -20.89
CA SER A 134 -28.07 11.38 -20.52
C SER A 134 -28.37 11.39 -19.02
N LYS A 135 -27.47 10.85 -18.17
CA LYS A 135 -27.79 10.64 -16.75
C LYS A 135 -27.30 11.75 -15.82
N PHE A 136 -26.45 12.66 -16.28
CA PHE A 136 -25.87 13.68 -15.42
C PHE A 136 -26.67 14.98 -15.37
N PHE A 137 -27.10 15.49 -16.52
CA PHE A 137 -27.80 16.77 -16.63
C PHE A 137 -28.92 16.69 -17.64
N ASP A 138 -30.12 17.19 -17.28
CA ASP A 138 -31.25 17.25 -18.18
C ASP A 138 -30.96 18.14 -19.39
N GLY A 139 -31.28 17.63 -20.58
CA GLY A 139 -31.04 18.33 -21.85
C GLY A 139 -29.59 18.40 -22.33
N TYR A 140 -28.64 17.81 -21.61
CA TYR A 140 -27.24 17.74 -22.02
C TYR A 140 -26.77 16.30 -22.13
N ALA A 141 -25.98 16.02 -23.16
CA ALA A 141 -25.37 14.73 -23.39
C ALA A 141 -23.88 14.77 -23.01
N LEU A 142 -23.46 13.83 -22.17
CA LEU A 142 -22.03 13.61 -21.91
C LEU A 142 -21.35 13.14 -23.20
N ASN A 143 -20.37 13.89 -23.68
CA ASN A 143 -19.62 13.58 -24.89
C ASN A 143 -18.25 12.99 -24.60
N ARG A 144 -17.58 13.47 -23.54
CA ARG A 144 -16.29 12.97 -23.04
C ARG A 144 -16.27 13.08 -21.53
N ALA A 145 -15.59 12.13 -20.87
CA ALA A 145 -15.28 12.19 -19.46
C ALA A 145 -13.83 11.75 -19.23
N TRP A 146 -13.20 12.28 -18.19
CA TRP A 146 -11.82 11.98 -17.85
C TRP A 146 -11.54 12.16 -16.35
N GLN A 147 -10.50 11.49 -15.90
CA GLN A 147 -9.87 11.70 -14.60
C GLN A 147 -8.70 12.66 -14.80
N GLU A 148 -8.53 13.63 -13.91
CA GLU A 148 -7.35 14.52 -13.88
C GLU A 148 -6.47 14.14 -12.70
N ILE A 149 -5.21 13.83 -12.98
CA ILE A 149 -4.20 13.53 -11.97
C ILE A 149 -3.16 14.64 -12.03
N PRO A 150 -3.00 15.46 -10.97
CA PRO A 150 -1.92 16.46 -10.93
C PRO A 150 -0.55 15.79 -11.08
N ILE A 151 0.35 16.38 -11.84
CA ILE A 151 1.73 15.87 -11.96
C ILE A 151 2.44 15.88 -10.61
N SER A 152 2.10 16.80 -9.71
CA SER A 152 2.59 16.79 -8.34
C SER A 152 2.25 15.50 -7.57
N ALA A 153 1.04 14.93 -7.77
CA ALA A 153 0.68 13.67 -7.15
C ALA A 153 1.47 12.49 -7.74
N ILE A 154 1.78 12.55 -9.03
CA ILE A 154 2.68 11.57 -9.67
C ILE A 154 4.12 11.72 -9.16
N ALA A 155 4.58 12.95 -8.94
CA ALA A 155 5.90 13.21 -8.34
C ALA A 155 5.96 12.68 -6.89
N GLU A 156 4.91 12.89 -6.10
CA GLU A 156 4.80 12.33 -4.74
C GLU A 156 4.84 10.80 -4.73
N LEU A 157 4.19 10.14 -5.70
CA LEU A 157 4.29 8.68 -5.87
C LEU A 157 5.75 8.26 -6.08
N VAL A 158 6.46 8.91 -7.02
CA VAL A 158 7.86 8.59 -7.33
C VAL A 158 8.74 8.82 -6.11
N ASP A 159 8.55 9.92 -5.38
CA ASP A 159 9.29 10.24 -4.16
C ASP A 159 9.00 9.25 -3.03
N THR A 160 7.74 8.84 -2.86
CA THR A 160 7.35 7.80 -1.89
C THR A 160 8.07 6.49 -2.15
N VAL A 161 8.14 6.04 -3.41
CA VAL A 161 8.86 4.80 -3.75
C VAL A 161 10.36 4.96 -3.52
N ARG A 162 10.95 6.12 -3.86
CA ARG A 162 12.37 6.44 -3.60
C ARG A 162 12.68 6.38 -2.11
N THR A 163 11.83 6.97 -1.28
CA THR A 163 11.95 6.95 0.18
C THR A 163 11.86 5.53 0.73
N LYS A 164 10.96 4.69 0.21
CA LYS A 164 10.89 3.27 0.59
C LYS A 164 12.17 2.51 0.21
N VAL A 165 12.76 2.78 -0.96
CA VAL A 165 14.04 2.16 -1.38
C VAL A 165 15.16 2.56 -0.43
N LEU A 166 15.26 3.84 -0.06
CA LEU A 166 16.24 4.35 0.89
C LEU A 166 16.06 3.71 2.27
N GLN A 167 14.86 3.75 2.83
CA GLN A 167 14.56 3.16 4.13
C GLN A 167 14.85 1.66 4.15
N LEU A 168 14.47 0.94 3.10
CA LEU A 168 14.73 -0.50 2.99
C LEU A 168 16.23 -0.80 3.02
N ALA A 169 17.05 -0.04 2.29
CA ALA A 169 18.50 -0.23 2.29
C ALA A 169 19.14 0.07 3.66
N LEU A 170 18.72 1.16 4.32
CA LEU A 170 19.18 1.55 5.66
C LEU A 170 18.81 0.51 6.74
N GLU A 171 17.56 0.04 6.72
CA GLU A 171 17.09 -0.94 7.70
C GLU A 171 17.71 -2.33 7.48
N LEU A 172 17.97 -2.71 6.22
CA LEU A 172 18.71 -3.93 5.90
C LEU A 172 20.16 -3.84 6.41
N GLU A 173 20.83 -2.72 6.19
CA GLU A 173 22.19 -2.49 6.71
C GLU A 173 22.21 -2.55 8.24
N SER A 174 21.27 -1.89 8.90
CA SER A 174 21.16 -1.89 10.37
C SER A 174 20.83 -3.27 10.95
N GLY A 175 19.93 -4.02 10.32
CA GLY A 175 19.43 -5.30 10.83
C GLY A 175 20.33 -6.49 10.51
N VAL A 176 20.94 -6.50 9.32
CA VAL A 176 21.77 -7.60 8.82
C VAL A 176 23.27 -7.34 9.07
N GLY A 177 23.65 -6.06 9.17
CA GLY A 177 25.05 -5.64 9.23
C GLY A 177 25.73 -5.72 7.86
N ASP A 178 26.89 -6.38 7.78
CA ASP A 178 27.64 -6.52 6.52
C ASP A 178 26.93 -7.50 5.57
N ILE A 179 26.02 -6.96 4.75
CA ILE A 179 25.22 -7.72 3.78
C ILE A 179 26.10 -8.47 2.78
N GLU A 180 27.17 -7.85 2.28
CA GLU A 180 28.08 -8.48 1.32
C GLU A 180 28.81 -9.69 1.94
N ARG A 181 29.16 -9.61 3.21
CA ARG A 181 29.74 -10.72 3.95
C ARG A 181 28.75 -11.87 4.09
N VAL A 182 27.51 -11.58 4.44
CA VAL A 182 26.44 -12.59 4.57
C VAL A 182 26.19 -13.28 3.22
N ILE A 183 26.09 -12.50 2.13
CA ILE A 183 25.93 -13.05 0.77
C ILE A 183 27.13 -13.93 0.40
N SER A 184 28.37 -13.49 0.70
CA SER A 184 29.59 -14.20 0.35
C SER A 184 29.81 -15.48 1.17
N SER A 185 29.39 -15.50 2.44
CA SER A 185 29.45 -16.67 3.31
C SER A 185 28.39 -17.73 2.99
N GLY A 186 27.33 -17.37 2.26
CA GLY A 186 26.19 -18.24 1.98
C GLY A 186 25.24 -18.46 3.17
N ASP A 187 25.43 -17.75 4.29
CA ASP A 187 24.59 -17.84 5.50
C ASP A 187 23.32 -16.99 5.39
N LEU A 188 22.60 -17.16 4.28
CA LEU A 188 21.38 -16.42 4.01
C LEU A 188 20.21 -16.85 4.91
N GLN A 189 20.22 -18.09 5.39
CA GLN A 189 19.11 -18.60 6.23
C GLN A 189 19.04 -17.92 7.59
N SER A 190 20.19 -17.52 8.16
CA SER A 190 20.22 -16.81 9.45
C SER A 190 19.61 -15.43 9.39
N VAL A 191 19.69 -14.74 8.24
CA VAL A 191 19.20 -13.36 8.05
C VAL A 191 17.85 -13.29 7.32
N ALA A 192 17.39 -14.36 6.69
CA ALA A 192 16.13 -14.37 5.92
C ALA A 192 14.92 -13.85 6.71
N PRO A 193 14.72 -14.18 8.01
CA PRO A 193 13.62 -13.62 8.79
C PRO A 193 13.73 -12.12 8.98
N ILE A 194 14.95 -11.59 9.19
CA ILE A 194 15.21 -10.15 9.36
C ILE A 194 14.92 -9.42 8.04
N VAL A 195 15.44 -9.94 6.92
CA VAL A 195 15.20 -9.37 5.58
C VAL A 195 13.72 -9.32 5.26
N GLN A 196 12.99 -10.41 5.52
CA GLN A 196 11.54 -10.48 5.30
C GLN A 196 10.79 -9.48 6.15
N GLN A 197 11.15 -9.38 7.42
CA GLN A 197 10.55 -8.44 8.36
C GLN A 197 10.77 -6.99 7.94
N VAL A 198 12.04 -6.61 7.65
CA VAL A 198 12.41 -5.26 7.20
C VAL A 198 11.61 -4.91 5.94
N PHE A 199 11.57 -5.82 4.97
CA PHE A 199 10.83 -5.62 3.73
C PHE A 199 9.33 -5.35 3.99
N HIS A 200 8.66 -6.20 4.76
CA HIS A 200 7.24 -6.02 5.06
C HIS A 200 6.96 -4.74 5.83
N THR A 201 7.82 -4.39 6.80
CA THR A 201 7.67 -3.17 7.60
C THR A 201 7.79 -1.92 6.73
N VAL A 202 8.81 -1.84 5.89
CA VAL A 202 9.08 -0.64 5.06
C VAL A 202 8.09 -0.51 3.90
N VAL A 203 7.80 -1.61 3.21
CA VAL A 203 7.02 -1.56 1.96
C VAL A 203 5.52 -1.51 2.23
N TYR A 204 5.03 -2.35 3.12
CA TYR A 204 3.59 -2.46 3.39
C TYR A 204 3.15 -1.72 4.64
N GLY A 205 4.11 -1.20 5.43
CA GLY A 205 3.85 -0.60 6.72
C GLY A 205 3.33 -1.66 7.71
N GLY A 206 4.05 -1.91 8.76
CA GLY A 206 3.62 -2.87 9.77
C GLY A 206 4.52 -2.77 10.99
N THR A 207 3.96 -2.91 12.16
CA THR A 207 4.74 -3.25 13.35
C THR A 207 5.07 -4.74 13.25
N ALA A 208 6.31 -5.06 12.91
CA ALA A 208 6.74 -6.44 12.97
C ALA A 208 6.72 -6.91 14.43
N LEU A 209 5.94 -7.94 14.70
CA LEU A 209 5.93 -8.63 15.98
C LEU A 209 7.17 -9.54 16.02
N VAL A 210 8.30 -9.00 16.48
CA VAL A 210 9.52 -9.80 16.65
C VAL A 210 9.49 -10.49 18.00
N GLY A 211 9.32 -11.78 17.97
CA GLY A 211 9.75 -12.65 19.05
C GLY A 211 11.23 -13.03 18.86
N GLY A 212 12.16 -12.28 19.41
CA GLY A 212 13.57 -12.63 19.37
C GLY A 212 14.46 -11.54 19.96
N ASN A 213 15.15 -11.91 21.04
CA ASN A 213 16.13 -11.19 21.82
C ASN A 213 17.01 -10.20 21.04
N ALA A 214 16.72 -8.89 21.09
CA ALA A 214 17.72 -7.81 21.13
C ALA A 214 16.98 -6.47 21.31
N GLY A 215 17.29 -5.76 22.37
CA GLY A 215 16.66 -4.52 22.77
C GLY A 215 16.95 -3.32 21.85
N HIS A 216 16.23 -3.26 20.76
CA HIS A 216 15.99 -2.01 20.02
C HIS A 216 14.54 -2.04 19.52
N SER A 217 13.68 -1.36 20.26
CA SER A 217 12.34 -1.06 19.80
C SER A 217 12.42 0.05 18.75
N ILE A 218 12.36 -0.33 17.47
CA ILE A 218 12.20 0.65 16.39
C ILE A 218 10.71 1.04 16.37
N ASN A 219 10.41 2.21 16.95
CA ASN A 219 9.11 2.84 16.85
C ASN A 219 8.98 3.54 15.50
N LEU A 220 8.69 2.79 14.43
CA LEU A 220 8.18 3.38 13.19
C LEU A 220 6.66 3.45 13.29
N VAL A 221 6.19 4.52 13.93
CA VAL A 221 4.77 4.87 13.95
C VAL A 221 4.43 5.56 12.63
N ASP A 222 4.10 4.79 11.60
CA ASP A 222 3.34 5.34 10.49
C ASP A 222 1.85 5.00 10.69
N ARG A 223 1.09 6.04 10.97
CA ARG A 223 -0.29 6.01 11.43
C ARG A 223 -1.27 5.87 10.29
N GLN A 224 -1.22 4.87 9.43
CA GLN A 224 -2.34 4.71 8.48
C GLN A 224 -2.40 3.37 7.76
N LEU A 225 -2.66 2.28 8.46
CA LEU A 225 -2.85 1.01 7.75
C LEU A 225 -4.14 0.26 8.08
N ILE A 226 -4.82 0.63 9.14
CA ILE A 226 -6.13 0.07 9.44
C ILE A 226 -7.16 1.17 9.24
N VAL A 227 -7.93 1.06 8.16
CA VAL A 227 -9.05 1.94 7.89
C VAL A 227 -10.23 1.48 8.74
N GLN A 228 -10.81 2.40 9.51
CA GLN A 228 -11.98 2.11 10.33
C GLN A 228 -13.09 1.47 9.48
N GLY A 229 -13.58 0.31 9.92
CA GLY A 229 -14.63 -0.44 9.23
C GLY A 229 -14.19 -1.24 8.00
N ASP A 230 -12.94 -1.10 7.55
CA ASP A 230 -12.39 -1.91 6.46
C ASP A 230 -11.67 -3.16 6.99
N PHE A 231 -12.39 -4.29 7.00
CA PHE A 231 -11.84 -5.57 7.47
C PHE A 231 -10.66 -6.06 6.62
N HIS A 232 -10.58 -5.66 5.35
CA HIS A 232 -9.49 -6.08 4.48
C HIS A 232 -8.15 -5.48 4.93
N SER A 233 -8.13 -4.19 5.30
CA SER A 233 -6.95 -3.52 5.85
C SER A 233 -6.50 -4.16 7.17
N LEU A 234 -7.46 -4.49 8.06
CA LEU A 234 -7.19 -5.22 9.29
C LEU A 234 -6.62 -6.62 9.03
N ALA A 235 -7.24 -7.40 8.13
CA ALA A 235 -6.79 -8.74 7.77
C ALA A 235 -5.37 -8.75 7.19
N THR A 236 -5.06 -7.78 6.33
CA THR A 236 -3.72 -7.62 5.76
C THR A 236 -2.69 -7.35 6.86
N GLN A 237 -3.01 -6.49 7.80
CA GLN A 237 -2.16 -6.18 8.95
C GLN A 237 -1.94 -7.39 9.85
N LEU A 238 -2.99 -8.17 10.11
CA LEU A 238 -2.92 -9.37 10.95
C LEU A 238 -2.08 -10.47 10.29
N ARG A 239 -2.19 -10.66 8.96
CA ARG A 239 -1.33 -11.59 8.18
C ARG A 239 0.14 -11.20 8.28
N SER A 240 0.45 -9.93 8.08
CA SER A 240 1.82 -9.43 8.21
C SER A 240 2.36 -9.59 9.63
N GLY A 241 1.49 -9.57 10.64
CA GLY A 241 1.81 -9.88 12.04
C GLY A 241 1.90 -11.36 12.39
N GLY A 242 1.77 -12.27 11.40
CA GLY A 242 1.88 -13.72 11.61
C GLY A 242 0.61 -14.41 12.14
N VAL A 243 -0.55 -13.75 12.07
CA VAL A 243 -1.83 -14.37 12.41
C VAL A 243 -2.29 -15.27 11.27
N GLY A 244 -2.65 -16.50 11.56
CA GLY A 244 -3.11 -17.49 10.58
C GLY A 244 -4.47 -17.15 9.97
N GLU A 245 -4.73 -17.64 8.75
CA GLU A 245 -5.99 -17.39 8.03
C GLU A 245 -7.22 -17.86 8.82
N ASP A 246 -7.12 -19.00 9.52
CA ASP A 246 -8.23 -19.52 10.34
C ASP A 246 -8.59 -18.55 11.48
N ASP A 247 -7.57 -17.96 12.12
CA ASP A 247 -7.78 -16.97 13.20
C ASP A 247 -8.32 -15.64 12.62
N ILE A 248 -7.95 -15.26 11.39
CA ILE A 248 -8.49 -14.08 10.70
C ILE A 248 -9.96 -14.30 10.32
N CYS A 249 -10.32 -15.48 9.82
CA CYS A 249 -11.71 -15.82 9.53
C CYS A 249 -12.57 -15.82 10.79
N GLU A 250 -12.07 -16.38 11.90
CA GLU A 250 -12.73 -16.36 13.20
C GLU A 250 -12.96 -14.92 13.69
N LEU A 251 -11.95 -14.05 13.55
CA LEU A 251 -12.09 -12.63 13.91
C LEU A 251 -13.19 -11.93 13.10
N LYS A 252 -13.27 -12.21 11.80
CA LYS A 252 -14.30 -11.63 10.93
C LYS A 252 -15.71 -11.95 11.41
N GLU A 253 -15.95 -13.19 11.79
CA GLU A 253 -17.24 -13.61 12.34
C GLU A 253 -17.53 -12.94 13.70
N ILE A 254 -16.52 -12.83 14.56
CA ILE A 254 -16.66 -12.19 15.87
C ILE A 254 -17.06 -10.72 15.69
N VAL A 255 -16.34 -9.97 14.85
CA VAL A 255 -16.60 -8.54 14.65
C VAL A 255 -17.97 -8.27 14.01
N GLN A 256 -18.49 -9.22 13.21
CA GLN A 256 -19.82 -9.09 12.58
C GLN A 256 -20.99 -9.51 13.49
N THR A 257 -20.73 -10.32 14.51
CA THR A 257 -21.81 -10.94 15.31
C THR A 257 -21.81 -10.54 16.78
N GLU A 258 -20.70 -10.00 17.31
CA GLU A 258 -20.62 -9.64 18.73
C GLU A 258 -21.25 -8.25 18.95
N GLU A 259 -22.32 -8.19 19.74
CA GLU A 259 -22.96 -6.95 20.16
C GLU A 259 -22.15 -6.28 21.29
N GLY A 260 -22.07 -4.93 21.30
CA GLY A 260 -21.41 -4.17 22.37
C GLY A 260 -19.95 -3.83 22.11
N LEU A 261 -19.50 -3.81 20.84
CA LEU A 261 -18.19 -3.30 20.44
C LEU A 261 -18.17 -1.75 20.41
N ASP A 262 -18.82 -1.10 21.38
CA ASP A 262 -19.15 0.34 21.41
C ASP A 262 -18.16 1.22 22.17
N GLY A 263 -16.90 0.81 22.25
CA GLY A 263 -15.87 1.81 22.48
C GLY A 263 -15.13 1.82 23.81
N GLN A 264 -15.41 0.99 24.81
CA GLN A 264 -14.56 0.96 26.01
C GLN A 264 -14.04 -0.44 26.39
N THR A 265 -14.72 -1.50 26.04
CA THR A 265 -14.30 -2.88 26.38
C THR A 265 -14.57 -3.83 25.23
N PHE A 266 -13.63 -4.70 24.97
CA PHE A 266 -13.85 -5.82 24.05
C PHE A 266 -14.81 -6.85 24.66
N GLY A 267 -15.69 -7.39 23.86
CA GLY A 267 -16.56 -8.49 24.26
C GLY A 267 -15.78 -9.78 24.58
N PRO A 268 -16.42 -10.73 25.28
CA PRO A 268 -15.74 -11.94 25.76
C PRO A 268 -15.19 -12.83 24.63
N ARG A 269 -15.84 -12.87 23.46
CA ARG A 269 -15.37 -13.65 22.31
C ARG A 269 -14.11 -13.02 21.72
N LEU A 270 -14.09 -11.70 21.55
CA LEU A 270 -12.95 -10.96 21.05
C LEU A 270 -11.74 -11.02 22.00
N LEU A 271 -11.98 -10.96 23.31
CA LEU A 271 -10.93 -11.17 24.33
C LEU A 271 -10.35 -12.59 24.29
N GLY A 272 -11.18 -13.60 24.07
CA GLY A 272 -10.76 -14.99 23.90
C GLY A 272 -9.90 -15.16 22.64
N TRP A 273 -10.34 -14.57 21.52
CA TRP A 273 -9.59 -14.58 20.26
C TRP A 273 -8.23 -13.88 20.39
N LEU A 274 -8.17 -12.70 21.02
CA LEU A 274 -6.90 -11.99 21.28
C LEU A 274 -5.92 -12.85 22.09
N GLY A 275 -6.40 -13.58 23.10
CA GLY A 275 -5.56 -14.47 23.90
C GLY A 275 -5.05 -15.68 23.11
N LYS A 276 -5.85 -16.23 22.20
CA LYS A 276 -5.50 -17.36 21.32
C LYS A 276 -4.49 -16.91 20.24
N ALA A 277 -4.83 -15.87 19.49
CA ALA A 277 -4.00 -15.34 18.42
C ALA A 277 -2.63 -14.85 18.94
N ALA A 278 -2.59 -14.19 20.09
CA ALA A 278 -1.34 -13.76 20.72
C ALA A 278 -0.40 -14.93 21.06
N LYS A 279 -0.93 -16.05 21.53
CA LYS A 279 -0.15 -17.27 21.81
C LYS A 279 0.35 -17.92 20.52
N THR A 280 -0.45 -17.89 19.44
CA THR A 280 -0.09 -18.45 18.13
C THR A 280 1.05 -17.63 17.51
N VAL A 281 0.98 -16.29 17.60
CA VAL A 281 2.04 -15.39 17.09
C VAL A 281 3.33 -15.50 17.93
N ALA A 282 3.20 -15.69 19.25
CA ALA A 282 4.34 -15.74 20.18
C ALA A 282 5.02 -17.12 20.28
N LYS A 283 4.85 -18.02 19.32
CA LYS A 283 5.15 -19.47 19.35
C LYS A 283 6.36 -19.95 20.12
N GLU A 284 7.39 -19.14 20.32
CA GLU A 284 8.63 -19.51 21.05
C GLU A 284 9.07 -18.49 22.11
N GLY A 285 8.35 -17.37 22.27
CA GLY A 285 8.80 -16.23 23.09
C GLY A 285 8.34 -16.20 24.55
N GLY A 286 7.57 -17.19 25.01
CA GLY A 286 7.04 -17.23 26.37
C GLY A 286 5.96 -16.18 26.67
N GLN A 287 5.58 -16.03 27.98
CA GLN A 287 4.47 -15.19 28.41
C GLN A 287 4.67 -13.69 28.05
N ALA A 288 5.89 -13.17 28.18
CA ALA A 288 6.18 -11.76 27.88
C ALA A 288 5.97 -11.42 26.40
N ALA A 289 6.35 -12.33 25.49
CA ALA A 289 6.10 -12.16 24.05
C ALA A 289 4.60 -12.23 23.70
N ALA A 290 3.84 -13.11 24.39
CA ALA A 290 2.41 -13.21 24.21
C ALA A 290 1.66 -11.94 24.71
N ASP A 291 2.13 -11.31 25.78
CA ASP A 291 1.53 -10.07 26.29
C ASP A 291 1.80 -8.88 25.34
N VAL A 292 3.00 -8.79 24.74
CA VAL A 292 3.32 -7.79 23.72
C VAL A 292 2.48 -8.02 22.45
N ALA A 293 2.40 -9.26 21.96
CA ALA A 293 1.57 -9.63 20.82
C ALA A 293 0.09 -9.29 21.05
N LYS A 294 -0.44 -9.59 22.24
CA LYS A 294 -1.81 -9.24 22.62
C LYS A 294 -2.05 -7.73 22.59
N GLY A 295 -1.08 -6.93 23.06
CA GLY A 295 -1.16 -5.47 23.01
C GLY A 295 -1.25 -4.95 21.58
N ALA A 296 -0.40 -5.44 20.67
CA ALA A 296 -0.38 -5.05 19.27
C ALA A 296 -1.67 -5.48 18.53
N LEU A 297 -2.14 -6.71 18.72
CA LEU A 297 -3.40 -7.21 18.15
C LEU A 297 -4.61 -6.38 18.66
N SER A 298 -4.61 -6.05 19.96
CA SER A 298 -5.63 -5.19 20.55
C SER A 298 -5.65 -3.80 19.92
N ALA A 299 -4.47 -3.18 19.69
CA ALA A 299 -4.36 -1.88 19.03
C ALA A 299 -4.86 -1.93 17.58
N ALA A 300 -4.54 -2.99 16.84
CA ALA A 300 -5.01 -3.21 15.48
C ALA A 300 -6.55 -3.30 15.39
N VAL A 301 -7.16 -4.08 16.26
CA VAL A 301 -8.62 -4.22 16.32
C VAL A 301 -9.29 -2.93 16.77
N LYS A 302 -8.71 -2.19 17.72
CA LYS A 302 -9.20 -0.86 18.13
C LYS A 302 -9.20 0.12 16.96
N ALA A 303 -8.10 0.19 16.19
CA ALA A 303 -8.02 1.03 15.02
C ALA A 303 -9.09 0.71 13.98
N TYR A 304 -9.39 -0.57 13.76
CA TYR A 304 -10.48 -1.02 12.90
C TYR A 304 -11.86 -0.61 13.41
N LEU A 305 -12.11 -0.74 14.72
CA LEU A 305 -13.39 -0.37 15.35
C LEU A 305 -13.52 1.17 15.52
N GLY A 306 -12.43 1.92 15.43
CA GLY A 306 -12.42 3.37 15.64
C GLY A 306 -12.51 3.80 17.10
N ILE A 307 -11.95 2.97 18.02
CA ILE A 307 -12.02 3.16 19.50
C ILE A 307 -10.61 3.18 20.14
#